data_faca520e6009fd0ef0303276ce1f380f
#
_entry.id   faca520e6009fd0ef0303276ce1f380f
#
_cell.length_a   1.000
_cell.length_b   1.000
_cell.length_c   1.000
_cell.angle_alpha   90.00
_cell.angle_beta   90.00
_cell.angle_gamma   90.00
#
_symmetry.space_group_name_H-M   'P 1'
#
loop_
_entity.id
_entity.type
_entity.pdbx_description
1 polymer ?
#
loop_
_entity_poly.entity_id
_entity_poly.type
_entity_poly.pdbx_seq_one_letter_code
_entity_poly.pdbx_strand_id
1 'polypeptide(L)'
;MAANQSRVLTEAQVVALEKSKQEKEAHGEIETEHPGYLGAQDTYYVGTIKGVGRIYQQTFIDTYSKVVFVKLYDRKNALVAADLLNDRVLPFFEQQEIPLLRILTDRGTEFCGSLQHHEYQLYLAIENIDHSRTKARHPQTNGICERFHRTIQDEFYAIAFRKKIYNPLEDLQTDLDEWVEQYNRERTHTGQYCFGRTPLQTFRETKHLAQAKQLDTLFEWQEVKSDIPDNNPLEVVG
;
A
#
# COMPACT_ATOMS: atom_id res chain seq x y z
N MET A 1 -24.10 -4.10 -35.67
CA MET A 1 -22.97 -3.22 -35.30
C MET A 1 -23.51 -2.07 -34.47
N ALA A 2 -23.40 -2.15 -33.16
CA ALA A 2 -23.82 -1.09 -32.25
C ALA A 2 -22.60 -0.19 -32.01
N ALA A 3 -22.69 1.07 -32.40
CA ALA A 3 -21.65 2.07 -32.20
C ALA A 3 -21.47 2.32 -30.71
N ASN A 4 -20.24 2.13 -30.23
CA ASN A 4 -19.82 2.47 -28.88
C ASN A 4 -19.74 4.01 -28.81
N GLN A 5 -20.83 4.66 -28.41
CA GLN A 5 -20.81 6.09 -28.13
C GLN A 5 -20.08 6.29 -26.81
N SER A 6 -18.83 6.74 -26.88
CA SER A 6 -18.12 7.32 -25.76
C SER A 6 -18.96 8.47 -25.21
N ARG A 7 -19.58 8.27 -24.04
CA ARG A 7 -20.32 9.33 -23.36
C ARG A 7 -19.33 10.34 -22.82
N VAL A 8 -19.18 11.44 -23.52
CA VAL A 8 -18.45 12.60 -23.01
C VAL A 8 -19.26 13.16 -21.83
N LEU A 9 -18.65 13.16 -20.64
CA LEU A 9 -19.25 13.72 -19.44
C LEU A 9 -19.41 15.24 -19.63
N THR A 10 -20.56 15.78 -19.22
CA THR A 10 -20.75 17.23 -19.19
C THR A 10 -19.93 17.83 -18.03
N GLU A 11 -19.57 19.11 -18.17
CA GLU A 11 -18.81 19.85 -17.14
C GLU A 11 -19.46 19.76 -15.74
N ALA A 12 -20.80 19.85 -15.68
CA ALA A 12 -21.59 19.68 -14.46
C ALA A 12 -21.46 18.24 -13.87
N GLN A 13 -21.34 17.22 -14.71
CA GLN A 13 -21.13 15.83 -14.27
C GLN A 13 -19.72 15.61 -13.76
N VAL A 14 -18.72 16.24 -14.36
CA VAL A 14 -17.33 16.21 -13.88
C VAL A 14 -17.23 16.87 -12.49
N VAL A 15 -17.78 18.06 -12.32
CA VAL A 15 -17.83 18.77 -11.03
C VAL A 15 -18.57 17.95 -9.96
N ALA A 16 -19.69 17.30 -10.32
CA ALA A 16 -20.44 16.44 -9.39
C ALA A 16 -19.63 15.18 -8.98
N LEU A 17 -18.88 14.59 -9.91
CA LEU A 17 -17.99 13.47 -9.64
C LEU A 17 -16.83 13.88 -8.74
N GLU A 18 -16.20 15.01 -9.00
CA GLU A 18 -15.12 15.54 -8.16
C GLU A 18 -15.60 15.85 -6.74
N LYS A 19 -16.78 16.48 -6.62
CA LYS A 19 -17.41 16.73 -5.33
C LYS A 19 -17.75 15.45 -4.59
N SER A 20 -18.30 14.44 -5.27
CA SER A 20 -18.56 13.11 -4.69
C SER A 20 -17.26 12.41 -4.26
N LYS A 21 -16.19 12.54 -5.05
CA LYS A 21 -14.85 12.00 -4.70
C LYS A 21 -14.30 12.69 -3.45
N GLN A 22 -14.38 14.02 -3.38
CA GLN A 22 -13.98 14.79 -2.21
C GLN A 22 -14.82 14.47 -0.95
N GLU A 23 -16.14 14.28 -1.11
CA GLU A 23 -17.02 13.86 -0.02
C GLU A 23 -16.69 12.44 0.48
N LYS A 24 -16.42 11.49 -0.40
CA LYS A 24 -15.97 10.12 -0.04
C LYS A 24 -14.61 10.15 0.66
N GLU A 25 -13.65 10.90 0.16
CA GLU A 25 -12.38 11.15 0.82
C GLU A 25 -12.57 11.83 2.18
N ALA A 26 -13.54 12.74 2.30
CA ALA A 26 -13.90 13.39 3.55
C ALA A 26 -14.50 12.41 4.57
N HIS A 27 -15.20 11.35 4.11
CA HIS A 27 -15.76 10.30 4.96
C HIS A 27 -14.76 9.14 5.23
N GLY A 28 -13.54 9.20 4.68
CA GLY A 28 -12.50 8.20 4.89
C GLY A 28 -12.60 6.96 3.99
N GLU A 29 -13.46 6.99 2.97
CA GLU A 29 -13.50 5.99 1.91
C GLU A 29 -12.50 6.40 0.82
N ILE A 30 -11.28 5.89 0.93
CA ILE A 30 -10.30 6.04 -0.15
C ILE A 30 -10.59 4.95 -1.18
N GLU A 31 -11.14 5.33 -2.33
CA GLU A 31 -11.30 4.42 -3.46
C GLU A 31 -9.92 4.04 -3.99
N THR A 32 -9.71 2.76 -4.18
CA THR A 32 -8.51 2.22 -4.81
C THR A 32 -8.89 1.75 -6.22
N GLU A 33 -8.06 2.03 -7.22
CA GLU A 33 -8.40 1.83 -8.62
C GLU A 33 -7.77 0.57 -9.21
N HIS A 34 -6.60 0.19 -8.70
CA HIS A 34 -5.83 -0.96 -9.17
C HIS A 34 -4.83 -1.41 -8.08
N PRO A 35 -4.20 -2.59 -8.21
CA PRO A 35 -3.08 -2.98 -7.35
C PRO A 35 -1.95 -1.94 -7.40
N GLY A 36 -1.36 -1.64 -6.25
CA GLY A 36 -0.31 -0.60 -6.13
C GLY A 36 -0.81 0.83 -6.06
N TYR A 37 -2.11 1.10 -6.24
CA TYR A 37 -2.66 2.46 -6.10
C TYR A 37 -2.54 2.98 -4.67
N LEU A 38 -2.88 2.15 -3.70
CA LEU A 38 -2.85 2.48 -2.28
C LEU A 38 -2.48 1.26 -1.45
N GLY A 39 -1.41 1.36 -0.66
CA GLY A 39 -1.10 0.44 0.42
C GLY A 39 -1.55 1.00 1.76
N ALA A 40 -1.94 0.13 2.69
CA ALA A 40 -2.15 0.48 4.09
C ALA A 40 -1.03 -0.12 4.93
N GLN A 41 -0.38 0.68 5.77
CA GLN A 41 0.66 0.20 6.68
C GLN A 41 0.31 0.52 8.12
N ASP A 42 0.60 -0.43 9.02
CA ASP A 42 0.33 -0.30 10.44
C ASP A 42 1.30 -1.14 11.29
N THR A 43 1.46 -0.76 12.55
CA THR A 43 2.26 -1.48 13.54
C THR A 43 1.37 -2.18 14.55
N TYR A 44 1.47 -3.51 14.61
CA TYR A 44 0.74 -4.33 15.56
C TYR A 44 1.64 -4.80 16.71
N TYR A 45 1.21 -4.59 17.96
CA TYR A 45 1.91 -5.15 19.11
C TYR A 45 1.48 -6.61 19.31
N VAL A 46 2.40 -7.54 19.07
CA VAL A 46 2.15 -8.98 19.17
C VAL A 46 2.13 -9.46 20.63
N GLY A 47 3.03 -8.94 21.44
CA GLY A 47 3.18 -9.33 22.84
C GLY A 47 4.60 -9.26 23.34
N THR A 48 4.85 -9.89 24.50
CA THR A 48 6.20 -10.00 25.08
C THR A 48 6.57 -11.49 25.16
N ILE A 49 7.68 -11.85 24.54
CA ILE A 49 8.22 -13.20 24.58
C ILE A 49 9.38 -13.25 25.57
N LYS A 50 9.34 -14.21 26.49
CA LYS A 50 10.39 -14.40 27.49
C LYS A 50 11.74 -14.67 26.81
N GLY A 51 12.75 -13.89 27.14
CA GLY A 51 14.10 -13.99 26.55
C GLY A 51 14.31 -13.18 25.26
N VAL A 52 13.23 -12.72 24.62
CA VAL A 52 13.28 -11.89 23.41
C VAL A 52 12.86 -10.45 23.70
N GLY A 53 11.83 -10.25 24.50
CA GLY A 53 11.27 -8.92 24.82
C GLY A 53 9.96 -8.64 24.12
N ARG A 54 9.67 -7.36 23.91
CA ARG A 54 8.48 -6.91 23.19
C ARG A 54 8.63 -7.16 21.71
N ILE A 55 7.57 -7.70 21.09
CA ILE A 55 7.52 -7.99 19.65
C ILE A 55 6.48 -7.11 19.00
N TYR A 56 6.88 -6.47 17.92
CA TYR A 56 6.03 -5.67 17.05
C TYR A 56 6.03 -6.26 15.64
N GLN A 57 4.87 -6.27 15.02
CA GLN A 57 4.69 -6.65 13.63
C GLN A 57 4.47 -5.39 12.80
N GLN A 58 5.32 -5.14 11.82
CA GLN A 58 5.00 -4.23 10.74
C GLN A 58 4.15 -4.97 9.72
N THR A 59 3.06 -4.35 9.31
CA THR A 59 2.09 -4.91 8.36
C THR A 59 1.91 -3.94 7.21
N PHE A 60 1.98 -4.43 5.98
CA PHE A 60 1.57 -3.71 4.78
C PHE A 60 0.52 -4.53 4.03
N ILE A 61 -0.53 -3.87 3.54
CA ILE A 61 -1.62 -4.49 2.77
C ILE A 61 -1.90 -3.65 1.53
N ASP A 62 -1.82 -4.23 0.36
CA ASP A 62 -2.36 -3.61 -0.86
C ASP A 62 -3.89 -3.55 -0.76
N THR A 63 -4.44 -2.33 -0.75
CA THR A 63 -5.87 -2.14 -0.45
C THR A 63 -6.78 -2.64 -1.56
N TYR A 64 -6.27 -2.85 -2.78
CA TYR A 64 -7.01 -3.41 -3.90
C TYR A 64 -7.03 -4.94 -3.85
N SER A 65 -5.89 -5.58 -3.95
CA SER A 65 -5.76 -7.04 -4.06
C SER A 65 -5.82 -7.77 -2.73
N LYS A 66 -5.58 -7.07 -1.62
CA LYS A 66 -5.45 -7.63 -0.26
C LYS A 66 -4.17 -8.46 -0.05
N VAL A 67 -3.18 -8.36 -0.94
CA VAL A 67 -1.86 -8.95 -0.71
C VAL A 67 -1.23 -8.32 0.52
N VAL A 68 -0.67 -9.15 1.39
CA VAL A 68 -0.13 -8.76 2.69
C VAL A 68 1.35 -9.06 2.77
N PHE A 69 2.09 -8.16 3.40
CA PHE A 69 3.47 -8.34 3.82
C PHE A 69 3.58 -8.03 5.30
N VAL A 70 4.31 -8.86 6.03
CA VAL A 70 4.55 -8.67 7.46
C VAL A 70 6.02 -8.95 7.81
N LYS A 71 6.53 -8.24 8.80
CA LYS A 71 7.86 -8.51 9.37
C LYS A 71 7.87 -8.18 10.85
N LEU A 72 8.57 -9.00 11.65
CA LEU A 72 8.64 -8.88 13.09
C LEU A 72 9.89 -8.10 13.52
N TYR A 73 9.74 -7.33 14.59
CA TYR A 73 10.81 -6.52 15.16
C TYR A 73 10.73 -6.49 16.69
N ASP A 74 11.87 -6.27 17.33
CA ASP A 74 12.00 -6.03 18.77
C ASP A 74 11.72 -4.58 19.18
N ARG A 75 11.48 -3.72 18.21
CA ARG A 75 11.28 -2.27 18.39
C ARG A 75 10.23 -1.69 17.45
N LYS A 76 9.75 -0.49 17.81
CA LYS A 76 8.80 0.28 17.01
C LYS A 76 9.41 1.67 16.78
N ASN A 77 9.83 1.95 15.55
CA ASN A 77 10.38 3.25 15.14
C ASN A 77 10.27 3.43 13.62
N ALA A 78 10.68 4.59 13.11
CA ALA A 78 10.61 4.94 11.69
C ALA A 78 11.46 4.02 10.81
N LEU A 79 12.63 3.59 11.27
CA LEU A 79 13.52 2.72 10.50
C LEU A 79 12.90 1.35 10.24
N VAL A 80 12.28 0.71 11.24
CA VAL A 80 11.64 -0.61 11.02
C VAL A 80 10.38 -0.50 10.17
N ALA A 81 9.70 0.64 10.20
CA ALA A 81 8.57 0.90 9.31
C ALA A 81 9.03 1.01 7.85
N ALA A 82 10.14 1.68 7.58
CA ALA A 82 10.76 1.76 6.26
C ALA A 82 11.37 0.43 5.83
N ASP A 83 11.97 -0.33 6.76
CA ASP A 83 12.61 -1.61 6.47
C ASP A 83 11.63 -2.66 5.91
N LEU A 84 10.40 -2.74 6.40
CA LEU A 84 9.38 -3.61 5.80
C LEU A 84 9.14 -3.26 4.31
N LEU A 85 9.08 -1.97 3.98
CA LEU A 85 8.87 -1.53 2.60
C LEU A 85 10.06 -1.92 1.72
N ASN A 86 11.27 -1.60 2.19
CA ASN A 86 12.50 -1.85 1.46
C ASN A 86 12.81 -3.34 1.26
N ASP A 87 12.56 -4.15 2.27
CA ASP A 87 12.93 -5.57 2.28
C ASP A 87 11.91 -6.48 1.57
N ARG A 88 10.61 -6.14 1.65
CA ARG A 88 9.54 -7.04 1.21
C ARG A 88 8.58 -6.45 0.21
N VAL A 89 8.17 -5.21 0.43
CA VAL A 89 7.07 -4.61 -0.35
C VAL A 89 7.56 -4.13 -1.70
N LEU A 90 8.53 -3.22 -1.73
CA LEU A 90 9.02 -2.63 -2.98
C LEU A 90 9.63 -3.68 -3.93
N PRO A 91 10.45 -4.64 -3.47
CA PRO A 91 10.95 -5.70 -4.36
C PRO A 91 9.84 -6.52 -5.02
N PHE A 92 8.71 -6.74 -4.31
CA PHE A 92 7.57 -7.42 -4.90
C PHE A 92 6.92 -6.58 -6.02
N PHE A 93 6.67 -5.29 -5.79
CA PHE A 93 6.05 -4.41 -6.78
C PHE A 93 6.97 -4.20 -7.99
N GLU A 94 8.26 -4.05 -7.79
CA GLU A 94 9.29 -3.98 -8.83
C GLU A 94 9.30 -5.25 -9.70
N GLN A 95 9.29 -6.44 -9.07
CA GLN A 95 9.21 -7.72 -9.79
C GLN A 95 7.92 -7.85 -10.60
N GLN A 96 6.84 -7.23 -10.17
CA GLN A 96 5.57 -7.22 -10.89
C GLN A 96 5.47 -6.11 -11.95
N GLU A 97 6.50 -5.25 -12.06
CA GLU A 97 6.57 -4.13 -13.02
C GLU A 97 5.42 -3.14 -12.88
N ILE A 98 4.98 -2.89 -11.66
CA ILE A 98 4.01 -1.84 -11.33
C ILE A 98 4.47 -1.03 -10.12
N PRO A 99 4.23 0.30 -10.09
CA PRO A 99 4.61 1.13 -8.94
C PRO A 99 3.65 0.97 -7.77
N LEU A 100 4.16 1.25 -6.57
CA LEU A 100 3.35 1.57 -5.41
C LEU A 100 3.22 3.09 -5.33
N LEU A 101 2.02 3.63 -5.54
CA LEU A 101 1.83 5.07 -5.69
C LEU A 101 1.66 5.80 -4.35
N ARG A 102 0.95 5.18 -3.41
CA ARG A 102 0.58 5.82 -2.15
C ARG A 102 0.52 4.85 -1.00
N ILE A 103 0.88 5.31 0.20
CA ILE A 103 0.72 4.56 1.45
C ILE A 103 -0.15 5.35 2.43
N LEU A 104 -1.11 4.67 3.04
CA LEU A 104 -1.94 5.16 4.12
C LEU A 104 -1.41 4.60 5.44
N THR A 105 -1.14 5.48 6.41
CA THR A 105 -0.78 5.10 7.78
C THR A 105 -1.67 5.80 8.80
N ASP A 106 -1.61 5.37 10.05
CA ASP A 106 -2.06 6.19 11.16
C ASP A 106 -1.09 7.36 11.42
N ARG A 107 -1.25 8.06 12.54
CA ARG A 107 -0.38 9.15 12.97
C ARG A 107 0.64 8.71 14.04
N GLY A 108 0.98 7.43 14.06
CA GLY A 108 2.01 6.91 14.95
C GLY A 108 3.36 7.59 14.73
N THR A 109 4.15 7.69 15.79
CA THR A 109 5.48 8.34 15.73
C THR A 109 6.46 7.61 14.82
N GLU A 110 6.22 6.35 14.50
CA GLU A 110 6.98 5.57 13.54
C GLU A 110 6.71 5.96 12.09
N PHE A 111 5.56 6.60 11.80
CA PHE A 111 5.16 7.05 10.47
C PHE A 111 5.21 8.55 10.30
N CYS A 112 5.10 9.30 11.40
CA CYS A 112 4.93 10.74 11.35
C CYS A 112 5.85 11.47 12.35
N GLY A 113 6.59 12.46 11.86
CA GLY A 113 7.44 13.33 12.64
C GLY A 113 7.73 14.66 11.93
N SER A 114 8.85 15.28 12.23
CA SER A 114 9.33 16.45 11.51
C SER A 114 9.73 16.05 10.09
N LEU A 115 9.14 16.65 9.06
CA LEU A 115 9.36 16.34 7.65
C LEU A 115 10.84 16.35 7.22
N GLN A 116 11.67 17.16 7.90
CA GLN A 116 13.09 17.31 7.56
C GLN A 116 14.00 16.22 8.13
N HIS A 117 13.49 15.43 9.11
CA HIS A 117 14.33 14.52 9.90
C HIS A 117 13.68 13.17 10.19
N HIS A 118 12.48 12.90 9.64
CA HIS A 118 11.78 11.65 9.91
C HIS A 118 12.12 10.61 8.85
N GLU A 119 12.84 9.57 9.23
CA GLU A 119 13.43 8.57 8.34
C GLU A 119 12.39 7.90 7.42
N TYR A 120 11.23 7.54 7.95
CA TYR A 120 10.16 6.94 7.15
C TYR A 120 9.65 7.88 6.05
N GLN A 121 9.42 9.15 6.39
CA GLN A 121 8.92 10.14 5.42
C GLN A 121 9.96 10.48 4.36
N LEU A 122 11.24 10.56 4.76
CA LEU A 122 12.35 10.75 3.83
C LEU A 122 12.47 9.55 2.88
N TYR A 123 12.33 8.33 3.41
CA TYR A 123 12.35 7.12 2.59
C TYR A 123 11.24 7.12 1.53
N LEU A 124 9.97 7.41 1.92
CA LEU A 124 8.88 7.51 0.97
C LEU A 124 9.10 8.59 -0.09
N ALA A 125 9.69 9.73 0.28
CA ALA A 125 9.99 10.80 -0.66
C ALA A 125 11.07 10.37 -1.68
N ILE A 126 12.09 9.60 -1.28
CA ILE A 126 13.11 9.05 -2.16
C ILE A 126 12.50 8.07 -3.16
N GLU A 127 11.59 7.22 -2.69
CA GLU A 127 10.90 6.23 -3.52
C GLU A 127 9.72 6.79 -4.34
N ASN A 128 9.48 8.11 -4.29
CA ASN A 128 8.36 8.80 -4.94
C ASN A 128 6.98 8.23 -4.56
N ILE A 129 6.80 7.84 -3.30
CA ILE A 129 5.56 7.30 -2.77
C ILE A 129 4.83 8.37 -1.96
N ASP A 130 3.59 8.67 -2.34
CA ASP A 130 2.74 9.60 -1.60
C ASP A 130 2.40 9.05 -0.22
N HIS A 131 2.52 9.91 0.81
CA HIS A 131 2.14 9.56 2.18
C HIS A 131 0.80 10.20 2.57
N SER A 132 -0.22 9.37 2.71
CA SER A 132 -1.53 9.74 3.26
C SER A 132 -1.65 9.31 4.72
N ARG A 133 -2.37 10.11 5.52
CA ARG A 133 -2.56 9.85 6.94
C ARG A 133 -4.04 9.76 7.27
N THR A 134 -4.41 8.84 8.15
CA THR A 134 -5.78 8.76 8.65
C THR A 134 -6.18 10.06 9.34
N LYS A 135 -7.43 10.50 9.17
CA LYS A 135 -7.96 11.66 9.90
C LYS A 135 -8.04 11.34 11.39
N ALA A 136 -7.67 12.32 12.24
CA ALA A 136 -7.85 12.19 13.68
C ALA A 136 -9.33 11.90 13.98
N ARG A 137 -9.62 10.89 14.80
CA ARG A 137 -10.94 10.44 15.22
C ARG A 137 -11.81 9.75 14.15
N HIS A 138 -11.24 9.29 13.03
CA HIS A 138 -11.93 8.44 12.04
C HIS A 138 -11.23 7.08 11.94
N PRO A 139 -11.52 6.11 12.81
CA PRO A 139 -10.86 4.80 12.84
C PRO A 139 -11.13 3.94 11.60
N GLN A 140 -12.15 4.27 10.81
CA GLN A 140 -12.55 3.49 9.63
C GLN A 140 -11.48 3.46 8.52
N THR A 141 -10.57 4.43 8.48
CA THR A 141 -9.55 4.54 7.43
C THR A 141 -8.46 3.49 7.52
N ASN A 142 -8.21 2.88 8.69
CA ASN A 142 -7.25 1.78 8.86
C ASN A 142 -7.90 0.41 9.10
N GLY A 143 -9.21 0.31 8.88
CA GLY A 143 -10.00 -0.90 9.14
C GLY A 143 -9.54 -2.13 8.34
N ILE A 144 -8.72 -1.97 7.30
CA ILE A 144 -8.13 -3.09 6.57
C ILE A 144 -7.02 -3.76 7.39
N CYS A 145 -6.09 -2.97 7.96
CA CYS A 145 -5.04 -3.48 8.84
C CYS A 145 -5.63 -4.06 10.13
N GLU A 146 -6.60 -3.39 10.75
CA GLU A 146 -7.25 -3.87 11.97
C GLU A 146 -7.94 -5.23 11.76
N ARG A 147 -8.63 -5.43 10.64
CA ARG A 147 -9.24 -6.73 10.29
C ARG A 147 -8.19 -7.81 10.07
N PHE A 148 -7.11 -7.49 9.40
CA PHE A 148 -6.00 -8.41 9.22
C PHE A 148 -5.34 -8.76 10.56
N HIS A 149 -5.09 -7.77 11.43
CA HIS A 149 -4.51 -8.00 12.75
C HIS A 149 -5.39 -8.92 13.63
N ARG A 150 -6.70 -8.80 13.53
CA ARG A 150 -7.62 -9.74 14.19
C ARG A 150 -7.50 -11.14 13.60
N THR A 151 -7.47 -11.26 12.28
CA THR A 151 -7.33 -12.55 11.60
C THR A 151 -6.03 -13.25 11.99
N ILE A 152 -4.89 -12.54 11.92
CA ILE A 152 -3.58 -13.13 12.25
C ILE A 152 -3.46 -13.46 13.75
N GLN A 153 -4.09 -12.66 14.61
CA GLN A 153 -4.16 -12.95 16.05
C GLN A 153 -4.88 -14.26 16.32
N ASP A 154 -6.04 -14.47 15.70
CA ASP A 154 -6.90 -15.63 15.95
C ASP A 154 -6.37 -16.89 15.25
N GLU A 155 -5.90 -16.76 14.00
CA GLU A 155 -5.56 -17.91 13.15
C GLU A 155 -4.09 -18.31 13.20
N PHE A 156 -3.19 -17.39 13.58
CA PHE A 156 -1.75 -17.67 13.69
C PHE A 156 -1.25 -17.57 15.14
N TYR A 157 -1.21 -16.38 15.74
CA TYR A 157 -0.56 -16.19 17.03
C TYR A 157 -1.19 -17.01 18.16
N ALA A 158 -2.53 -17.04 18.25
CA ALA A 158 -3.23 -17.81 19.25
C ALA A 158 -2.94 -19.32 19.18
N ILE A 159 -2.59 -19.83 17.99
CA ILE A 159 -2.24 -21.23 17.77
C ILE A 159 -0.74 -21.46 17.99
N ALA A 160 0.10 -20.63 17.38
CA ALA A 160 1.56 -20.74 17.40
C ALA A 160 2.10 -20.72 18.83
N PHE A 161 1.69 -19.75 19.65
CA PHE A 161 2.15 -19.63 21.03
C PHE A 161 1.67 -20.73 21.99
N ARG A 162 0.67 -21.54 21.58
CA ARG A 162 0.24 -22.74 22.33
C ARG A 162 1.06 -23.97 21.94
N LYS A 163 1.63 -23.99 20.74
CA LYS A 163 2.30 -25.18 20.19
C LYS A 163 3.83 -25.15 20.35
N LYS A 164 4.42 -23.95 20.33
CA LYS A 164 5.88 -23.78 20.26
C LYS A 164 6.33 -22.62 21.14
N ILE A 165 7.47 -22.76 21.77
CA ILE A 165 8.18 -21.67 22.45
C ILE A 165 9.19 -21.14 21.44
N TYR A 166 9.07 -19.86 21.15
CA TYR A 166 9.94 -19.18 20.20
C TYR A 166 11.10 -18.51 20.91
N ASN A 167 12.31 -18.85 20.52
CA ASN A 167 13.55 -18.21 20.90
C ASN A 167 14.65 -18.77 19.98
N PRO A 168 15.09 -18.03 18.98
CA PRO A 168 15.03 -16.57 18.76
C PRO A 168 13.78 -16.10 17.99
N LEU A 169 13.71 -14.78 17.68
CA LEU A 169 12.60 -14.16 16.96
C LEU A 169 12.46 -14.68 15.51
N GLU A 170 13.57 -15.05 14.91
CA GLU A 170 13.67 -15.59 13.55
C GLU A 170 12.83 -16.86 13.35
N ASP A 171 12.72 -17.70 14.39
CA ASP A 171 11.87 -18.91 14.35
C ASP A 171 10.38 -18.53 14.21
N LEU A 172 9.95 -17.49 14.94
CA LEU A 172 8.58 -16.98 14.82
C LEU A 172 8.34 -16.31 13.46
N GLN A 173 9.37 -15.61 12.94
CA GLN A 173 9.30 -15.01 11.60
C GLN A 173 9.15 -16.07 10.51
N THR A 174 9.87 -17.17 10.61
CA THR A 174 9.78 -18.28 9.64
C THR A 174 8.40 -18.88 9.60
N ASP A 175 7.83 -19.24 10.77
CA ASP A 175 6.48 -19.80 10.85
C ASP A 175 5.41 -18.77 10.37
N LEU A 176 5.65 -17.48 10.62
CA LEU A 176 4.79 -16.39 10.18
C LEU A 176 4.85 -16.21 8.65
N ASP A 177 6.02 -16.32 8.05
CA ASP A 177 6.19 -16.20 6.60
C ASP A 177 5.46 -17.32 5.86
N GLU A 178 5.49 -18.54 6.37
CA GLU A 178 4.72 -19.67 5.82
C GLU A 178 3.21 -19.41 5.90
N TRP A 179 2.73 -18.91 7.03
CA TRP A 179 1.32 -18.59 7.21
C TRP A 179 0.87 -17.46 6.28
N VAL A 180 1.67 -16.41 6.12
CA VAL A 180 1.37 -15.28 5.21
C VAL A 180 1.36 -15.72 3.75
N GLU A 181 2.27 -16.61 3.37
CA GLU A 181 2.27 -17.18 2.02
C GLU A 181 0.98 -17.95 1.75
N GLN A 182 0.52 -18.80 2.70
CA GLN A 182 -0.78 -19.47 2.60
C GLN A 182 -1.94 -18.47 2.56
N TYR A 183 -1.92 -17.44 3.40
CA TYR A 183 -2.93 -16.38 3.38
C TYR A 183 -3.02 -15.73 2.00
N ASN A 184 -1.92 -15.37 1.41
CA ASN A 184 -1.88 -14.70 0.11
C ASN A 184 -2.28 -15.62 -1.05
N ARG A 185 -1.97 -16.94 -0.99
CA ARG A 185 -2.19 -17.88 -2.08
C ARG A 185 -3.51 -18.67 -2.00
N GLU A 186 -4.00 -18.93 -0.79
CA GLU A 186 -5.08 -19.90 -0.60
C GLU A 186 -6.33 -19.28 0.01
N ARG A 187 -6.19 -18.22 0.84
CA ARG A 187 -7.33 -17.60 1.48
C ARG A 187 -8.16 -16.79 0.50
N THR A 188 -9.40 -17.16 0.30
CA THR A 188 -10.33 -16.41 -0.54
C THR A 188 -10.94 -15.21 0.20
N HIS A 189 -11.15 -14.12 -0.52
CA HIS A 189 -11.76 -12.90 -0.02
C HIS A 189 -13.02 -12.56 -0.80
N THR A 190 -14.15 -12.44 -0.11
CA THR A 190 -15.45 -12.08 -0.72
C THR A 190 -15.65 -10.58 -0.86
N GLY A 191 -14.75 -9.76 -0.31
CA GLY A 191 -14.84 -8.30 -0.35
C GLY A 191 -14.63 -7.72 -1.75
N GLN A 192 -14.80 -6.39 -1.82
CA GLN A 192 -14.65 -5.60 -3.03
C GLN A 192 -13.30 -5.91 -3.71
N TYR A 193 -13.32 -5.98 -5.02
CA TYR A 193 -12.21 -6.31 -5.94
C TYR A 193 -11.77 -7.79 -5.96
N CYS A 194 -11.84 -8.52 -4.85
CA CYS A 194 -11.45 -9.93 -4.81
C CYS A 194 -12.52 -10.87 -5.35
N PHE A 195 -13.79 -10.66 -5.03
CA PHE A 195 -14.92 -11.47 -5.54
C PHE A 195 -14.73 -12.97 -5.39
N GLY A 196 -14.24 -13.42 -4.24
CA GLY A 196 -13.97 -14.84 -3.98
C GLY A 196 -12.59 -15.35 -4.41
N ARG A 197 -11.75 -14.51 -5.00
CA ARG A 197 -10.35 -14.83 -5.35
C ARG A 197 -9.43 -14.67 -4.15
N THR A 198 -8.25 -15.28 -4.25
CA THR A 198 -7.17 -15.05 -3.29
C THR A 198 -6.48 -13.71 -3.54
N PRO A 199 -5.76 -13.13 -2.56
CA PRO A 199 -5.00 -11.90 -2.75
C PRO A 199 -4.05 -11.94 -3.95
N LEU A 200 -3.19 -12.96 -4.04
CA LEU A 200 -2.24 -13.07 -5.15
C LEU A 200 -2.93 -13.33 -6.50
N GLN A 201 -4.03 -14.07 -6.52
CA GLN A 201 -4.81 -14.25 -7.74
C GLN A 201 -5.42 -12.91 -8.17
N THR A 202 -6.05 -12.17 -7.25
CA THR A 202 -6.60 -10.84 -7.54
C THR A 202 -5.52 -9.92 -8.09
N PHE A 203 -4.35 -9.86 -7.44
CA PHE A 203 -3.23 -9.03 -7.88
C PHE A 203 -2.81 -9.36 -9.32
N ARG A 204 -2.55 -10.63 -9.61
CA ARG A 204 -2.06 -11.08 -10.92
C ARG A 204 -3.06 -10.85 -12.06
N GLU A 205 -4.34 -11.11 -11.80
CA GLU A 205 -5.39 -10.95 -12.81
C GLU A 205 -5.72 -9.48 -13.09
N THR A 206 -5.44 -8.56 -12.14
CA THR A 206 -5.81 -7.15 -12.27
C THR A 206 -4.62 -6.19 -12.40
N LYS A 207 -3.36 -6.67 -12.37
CA LYS A 207 -2.18 -5.81 -12.50
C LYS A 207 -2.14 -5.04 -13.82
N HIS A 208 -2.78 -5.55 -14.88
CA HIS A 208 -2.90 -4.87 -16.17
C HIS A 208 -3.61 -3.51 -16.06
N LEU A 209 -4.46 -3.30 -15.04
CA LEU A 209 -5.13 -2.01 -14.78
C LEU A 209 -4.11 -0.93 -14.38
N ALA A 210 -3.11 -1.30 -13.56
CA ALA A 210 -2.04 -0.40 -13.19
C ALA A 210 -1.12 -0.10 -14.40
N GLN A 211 -0.80 -1.13 -15.19
CA GLN A 211 0.03 -0.99 -16.39
C GLN A 211 -0.62 -0.10 -17.45
N ALA A 212 -1.93 -0.21 -17.66
CA ALA A 212 -2.66 0.66 -18.59
C ALA A 212 -2.55 2.14 -18.18
N LYS A 213 -2.68 2.46 -16.88
CA LYS A 213 -2.55 3.83 -16.38
C LYS A 213 -1.13 4.41 -16.48
N GLN A 214 -0.11 3.58 -16.41
CA GLN A 214 1.28 4.02 -16.66
C GLN A 214 1.50 4.44 -18.11
N LEU A 215 0.88 3.73 -19.05
CA LEU A 215 0.95 4.09 -20.47
C LEU A 215 0.26 5.43 -20.74
N ASP A 216 -0.91 5.67 -20.14
CA ASP A 216 -1.64 6.94 -20.30
C ASP A 216 -0.79 8.13 -19.82
N THR A 217 -0.14 8.02 -18.65
CA THR A 217 0.76 9.07 -18.15
C THR A 217 1.99 9.27 -19.04
N LEU A 218 2.53 8.23 -19.65
CA LEU A 218 3.66 8.36 -20.58
C LEU A 218 3.27 9.07 -21.88
N PHE A 219 2.04 8.86 -22.38
CA PHE A 219 1.54 9.57 -23.55
C PHE A 219 1.28 11.04 -23.27
N GLU A 220 0.68 11.39 -22.14
CA GLU A 220 0.50 12.79 -21.71
C GLU A 220 1.84 13.54 -21.61
N TRP A 221 2.89 12.90 -21.07
CA TRP A 221 4.25 13.48 -21.00
C TRP A 221 4.90 13.68 -22.36
N GLN A 222 4.60 12.86 -23.35
CA GLN A 222 5.11 13.01 -24.72
C GLN A 222 4.42 14.16 -25.44
N GLU A 223 3.11 14.33 -25.28
CA GLU A 223 2.36 15.45 -25.85
C GLU A 223 2.84 16.80 -25.28
N VAL A 224 3.01 16.91 -23.96
CA VAL A 224 3.51 18.12 -23.31
C VAL A 224 4.94 18.48 -23.78
N LYS A 225 5.79 17.50 -24.10
CA LYS A 225 7.13 17.78 -24.64
C LYS A 225 7.12 18.25 -26.09
N SER A 226 6.10 17.87 -26.87
CA SER A 226 5.97 18.31 -28.26
C SER A 226 5.52 19.77 -28.39
N ASP A 227 4.90 20.32 -27.35
CA ASP A 227 4.38 21.70 -27.33
C ASP A 227 5.38 22.73 -26.73
N ILE A 228 6.58 22.31 -26.31
CA ILE A 228 7.62 23.23 -25.89
C ILE A 228 8.34 23.75 -27.15
N PRO A 229 8.21 25.04 -27.53
CA PRO A 229 8.90 25.55 -28.68
C PRO A 229 10.42 25.52 -28.42
N ASP A 230 11.15 25.02 -29.41
CA ASP A 230 12.59 24.89 -29.40
C ASP A 230 13.21 26.31 -29.42
N ASN A 231 13.24 26.95 -28.25
CA ASN A 231 13.97 28.24 -28.07
C ASN A 231 15.46 27.94 -27.94
N ASN A 232 16.09 27.80 -29.08
CA ASN A 232 17.55 27.77 -29.18
C ASN A 232 18.10 29.19 -29.21
N PRO A 233 18.67 29.76 -28.12
CA PRO A 233 19.30 31.05 -28.13
C PRO A 233 20.81 30.88 -28.30
N LEU A 234 21.29 30.53 -29.47
CA LEU A 234 22.73 30.67 -29.82
C LEU A 234 22.89 31.12 -31.28
N GLU A 235 22.53 32.36 -31.58
CA GLU A 235 23.25 33.14 -32.57
C GLU A 235 24.11 34.16 -31.82
N VAL A 236 25.36 33.79 -31.60
CA VAL A 236 26.41 34.72 -31.21
C VAL A 236 26.85 35.42 -32.47
N VAL A 237 26.49 36.68 -32.59
CA VAL A 237 26.98 37.62 -33.61
C VAL A 237 28.48 37.82 -33.38
N GLY A 238 29.25 37.63 -34.46
CA GLY A 238 30.66 37.94 -34.56
C GLY A 238 30.97 39.44 -34.54
#